data_04c026bd68af75d70d93cc1deba92864
#
_entry.id   04c026bd68af75d70d93cc1deba92864
#
_cell.length_a   1.000
_cell.length_b   1.000
_cell.length_c   1.000
_cell.angle_alpha   90.00
_cell.angle_beta   90.00
_cell.angle_gamma   90.00
#
_symmetry.space_group_name_H-M   'P 1'
#
loop_
_entity.id
_entity.type
_entity.pdbx_description
1 polymer ?
#
loop_
_entity_poly.entity_id
_entity_poly.type
_entity_poly.pdbx_seq_one_letter_code
_entity_poly.pdbx_strand_id
1 'polypeptide(L)'
;MLSPAVTTPVAPSPAEDIAAAIDHIAPLHGLPLEDRLWMARHGSEVIANAGDILFEEGGPAEHMFLILKGEIHVRRQHGGPMALFIGRTGQMTGLLPFSRMKSYGGQGFAISSVWGLLIHRSLFDEMLQAIPSMAQRVVSSLLDRVREVTRIEQQAEKLTALGKLAGNLAHELNNPASAAQRAASSVIEALQANRSNRFKLVNLCLSPEQISAIEAWEEKILTRAIPLAAAGSGPHALDYIAREESLRAALSAIGCQDVWEMAPQLAEQGVTAADLDEYLTILGPEEASVSLQFFARYLRSTRAA
;
A
#
# COMPACT_ATOMS: atom_id res chain seq x y z
N MET A 1 -27.84 -17.77 -27.00
CA MET A 1 -27.47 -18.02 -28.41
C MET A 1 -25.97 -18.06 -28.49
N LEU A 2 -25.40 -19.08 -29.15
CA LEU A 2 -23.98 -19.04 -29.52
C LEU A 2 -23.76 -17.93 -30.52
N SER A 3 -22.55 -17.33 -30.50
CA SER A 3 -22.21 -16.31 -31.47
C SER A 3 -22.26 -16.87 -32.91
N PRO A 4 -22.65 -16.09 -33.91
CA PRO A 4 -22.65 -16.51 -35.30
C PRO A 4 -21.23 -16.86 -35.85
N ALA A 5 -20.16 -16.57 -35.10
CA ALA A 5 -18.80 -16.97 -35.44
C ALA A 5 -18.50 -18.45 -35.13
N VAL A 6 -19.35 -19.12 -34.34
CA VAL A 6 -19.18 -20.53 -34.03
C VAL A 6 -19.83 -21.34 -35.15
N THR A 7 -19.02 -21.98 -35.96
CA THR A 7 -19.51 -22.78 -37.11
C THR A 7 -19.59 -24.26 -36.77
N THR A 8 -20.66 -24.89 -37.21
CA THR A 8 -20.69 -26.34 -37.33
C THR A 8 -19.79 -26.75 -38.49
N PRO A 9 -18.92 -27.75 -38.34
CA PRO A 9 -18.05 -28.17 -39.43
C PRO A 9 -18.87 -28.60 -40.65
N VAL A 10 -18.40 -28.24 -41.87
CA VAL A 10 -19.01 -28.61 -43.13
C VAL A 10 -19.05 -30.14 -43.30
N ALA A 11 -18.07 -30.85 -42.74
CA ALA A 11 -18.07 -32.31 -42.62
C ALA A 11 -17.86 -32.65 -41.13
N PRO A 12 -18.89 -33.17 -40.42
CA PRO A 12 -18.77 -33.55 -39.03
C PRO A 12 -17.71 -34.66 -38.85
N SER A 13 -16.97 -34.59 -37.76
CA SER A 13 -16.00 -35.63 -37.42
C SER A 13 -16.68 -36.95 -37.13
N PRO A 14 -16.06 -38.11 -37.41
CA PRO A 14 -16.58 -39.41 -37.00
C PRO A 14 -16.90 -39.44 -35.51
N ALA A 15 -18.02 -40.09 -35.13
CA ALA A 15 -18.42 -40.18 -33.73
C ALA A 15 -17.36 -40.89 -32.86
N GLU A 16 -16.60 -41.79 -33.45
CA GLU A 16 -15.51 -42.52 -32.83
C GLU A 16 -14.34 -41.57 -32.46
N ASP A 17 -13.99 -40.59 -33.29
CA ASP A 17 -12.94 -39.61 -33.04
C ASP A 17 -13.38 -38.66 -31.92
N ILE A 18 -14.63 -38.20 -31.94
CA ILE A 18 -15.22 -37.40 -30.86
C ILE A 18 -15.22 -38.19 -29.55
N ALA A 19 -15.66 -39.46 -29.58
CA ALA A 19 -15.67 -40.33 -28.40
C ALA A 19 -14.29 -40.60 -27.84
N ALA A 20 -13.25 -40.73 -28.70
CA ALA A 20 -11.87 -40.84 -28.27
C ALA A 20 -11.36 -39.54 -27.59
N ALA A 21 -11.71 -38.37 -28.13
CA ALA A 21 -11.40 -37.08 -27.54
C ALA A 21 -12.11 -36.85 -26.19
N ILE A 22 -13.33 -37.30 -26.02
CA ILE A 22 -14.11 -37.25 -24.76
C ILE A 22 -13.37 -37.99 -23.65
N ASP A 23 -12.68 -39.10 -23.93
CA ASP A 23 -11.94 -39.85 -22.91
C ASP A 23 -10.79 -39.04 -22.25
N HIS A 24 -10.30 -38.02 -22.94
CA HIS A 24 -9.27 -37.08 -22.39
C HIS A 24 -9.86 -36.01 -21.48
N ILE A 25 -11.20 -35.93 -21.36
CA ILE A 25 -11.85 -34.97 -20.46
C ILE A 25 -11.80 -35.53 -19.03
N ALA A 26 -11.09 -34.87 -18.13
CA ALA A 26 -10.82 -35.38 -16.80
C ALA A 26 -12.04 -35.93 -16.05
N PRO A 27 -13.21 -35.23 -15.98
CA PRO A 27 -14.41 -35.78 -15.35
C PRO A 27 -15.03 -36.98 -16.06
N LEU A 28 -14.75 -37.16 -17.35
CA LEU A 28 -15.36 -38.20 -18.21
C LEU A 28 -14.42 -39.36 -18.50
N HIS A 29 -13.18 -39.26 -18.03
CA HIS A 29 -12.18 -40.33 -18.23
C HIS A 29 -12.65 -41.67 -17.68
N GLY A 30 -12.45 -42.73 -18.49
CA GLY A 30 -12.85 -44.05 -18.14
C GLY A 30 -14.36 -44.32 -18.28
N LEU A 31 -15.13 -43.45 -18.96
CA LEU A 31 -16.48 -43.78 -19.38
C LEU A 31 -16.44 -44.92 -20.40
N PRO A 32 -17.44 -45.86 -20.38
CA PRO A 32 -17.63 -46.84 -21.44
C PRO A 32 -17.67 -46.20 -22.82
N LEU A 33 -17.18 -46.91 -23.85
CA LEU A 33 -17.19 -46.40 -25.22
C LEU A 33 -18.59 -46.05 -25.69
N GLU A 34 -19.60 -46.89 -25.38
CA GLU A 34 -21.00 -46.67 -25.74
C GLU A 34 -21.53 -45.35 -25.16
N ASP A 35 -21.20 -45.03 -23.91
CA ASP A 35 -21.60 -43.79 -23.26
C ASP A 35 -20.99 -42.57 -23.97
N ARG A 36 -19.71 -42.66 -24.35
CA ARG A 36 -19.00 -41.60 -25.09
C ARG A 36 -19.54 -41.43 -26.51
N LEU A 37 -19.88 -42.56 -27.18
CA LEU A 37 -20.54 -42.56 -28.49
C LEU A 37 -21.96 -41.96 -28.41
N TRP A 38 -22.68 -42.20 -27.32
CA TRP A 38 -23.95 -41.56 -27.09
C TRP A 38 -23.79 -40.03 -27.09
N MET A 39 -22.84 -39.51 -26.32
CA MET A 39 -22.55 -38.07 -26.26
C MET A 39 -22.13 -37.51 -27.63
N ALA A 40 -21.28 -38.21 -28.35
CA ALA A 40 -20.80 -37.80 -29.67
C ALA A 40 -21.94 -37.72 -30.71
N ARG A 41 -22.93 -38.64 -30.65
CA ARG A 41 -24.05 -38.68 -31.60
C ARG A 41 -25.17 -37.70 -31.29
N HIS A 42 -25.36 -37.33 -30.02
CA HIS A 42 -26.42 -36.40 -29.58
C HIS A 42 -25.91 -34.98 -29.35
N GLY A 43 -24.63 -34.79 -29.22
CA GLY A 43 -24.03 -33.45 -29.12
C GLY A 43 -23.87 -32.78 -30.48
N SER A 44 -23.71 -31.47 -30.45
CA SER A 44 -23.41 -30.64 -31.63
C SER A 44 -21.93 -30.31 -31.62
N GLU A 45 -21.22 -30.75 -32.66
CA GLU A 45 -19.79 -30.41 -32.85
C GLU A 45 -19.65 -28.95 -33.24
N VAL A 46 -18.63 -28.27 -32.65
CA VAL A 46 -18.34 -26.87 -32.92
C VAL A 46 -16.88 -26.66 -33.13
N ILE A 47 -16.57 -25.76 -34.07
CA ILE A 47 -15.23 -25.28 -34.37
C ILE A 47 -15.24 -23.75 -34.28
N ALA A 48 -14.22 -23.18 -33.65
CA ALA A 48 -13.99 -21.73 -33.60
C ALA A 48 -12.52 -21.43 -33.86
N ASN A 49 -12.23 -20.33 -34.52
CA ASN A 49 -10.89 -19.85 -34.75
C ASN A 49 -10.43 -18.95 -33.59
N ALA A 50 -9.12 -18.73 -33.48
CA ALA A 50 -8.59 -17.78 -32.52
C ALA A 50 -9.20 -16.38 -32.74
N GLY A 51 -9.69 -15.78 -31.63
CA GLY A 51 -10.38 -14.50 -31.63
C GLY A 51 -11.91 -14.57 -31.76
N ASP A 52 -12.48 -15.72 -32.14
CA ASP A 52 -13.94 -15.87 -32.26
C ASP A 52 -14.61 -15.80 -30.88
N ILE A 53 -15.75 -15.09 -30.84
CA ILE A 53 -16.61 -15.03 -29.65
C ILE A 53 -17.51 -16.26 -29.64
N LEU A 54 -17.43 -17.04 -28.57
CA LEU A 54 -18.23 -18.26 -28.39
C LEU A 54 -19.62 -17.94 -27.80
N PHE A 55 -19.65 -17.03 -26.83
CA PHE A 55 -20.87 -16.58 -26.17
C PHE A 55 -20.67 -15.21 -25.52
N GLU A 56 -21.76 -14.46 -25.40
CA GLU A 56 -21.79 -13.12 -24.83
C GLU A 56 -22.12 -13.13 -23.32
N GLU A 57 -21.61 -12.12 -22.59
CA GLU A 57 -22.00 -11.87 -21.19
C GLU A 57 -23.52 -11.61 -21.11
N GLY A 58 -24.19 -12.24 -20.14
CA GLY A 58 -25.65 -12.14 -19.96
C GLY A 58 -26.46 -12.98 -20.93
N GLY A 59 -25.85 -13.57 -21.96
CA GLY A 59 -26.52 -14.48 -22.87
C GLY A 59 -27.02 -15.76 -22.17
N PRO A 60 -28.09 -16.42 -22.67
CA PRO A 60 -28.65 -17.60 -22.04
C PRO A 60 -27.67 -18.77 -22.05
N ALA A 61 -27.47 -19.39 -20.88
CA ALA A 61 -26.64 -20.58 -20.75
C ALA A 61 -27.53 -21.82 -21.03
N GLU A 62 -27.36 -22.42 -22.21
CA GLU A 62 -28.21 -23.54 -22.69
C GLU A 62 -27.43 -24.81 -22.97
N HIS A 63 -26.06 -24.75 -22.94
CA HIS A 63 -25.24 -25.88 -23.34
C HIS A 63 -24.19 -26.24 -22.30
N MET A 64 -24.00 -27.51 -22.08
CA MET A 64 -22.75 -28.07 -21.54
C MET A 64 -21.75 -28.08 -22.68
N PHE A 65 -20.51 -27.64 -22.39
CA PHE A 65 -19.44 -27.54 -23.37
C PHE A 65 -18.25 -28.43 -22.99
N LEU A 66 -17.93 -29.35 -23.86
CA LEU A 66 -16.77 -30.23 -23.77
C LEU A 66 -15.67 -29.66 -24.66
N ILE A 67 -14.55 -29.22 -24.09
CA ILE A 67 -13.41 -28.68 -24.85
C ILE A 67 -12.53 -29.85 -25.25
N LEU A 68 -12.70 -30.35 -26.48
CA LEU A 68 -11.92 -31.46 -27.01
C LEU A 68 -10.52 -31.03 -27.38
N LYS A 69 -10.35 -29.78 -27.89
CA LYS A 69 -9.05 -29.18 -28.22
C LYS A 69 -9.14 -27.66 -28.15
N GLY A 70 -8.03 -27.00 -27.77
CA GLY A 70 -7.92 -25.55 -27.76
C GLY A 70 -8.06 -24.93 -26.36
N GLU A 71 -8.09 -23.61 -26.34
CA GLU A 71 -8.20 -22.81 -25.13
C GLU A 71 -9.23 -21.69 -25.33
N ILE A 72 -10.08 -21.48 -24.33
CA ILE A 72 -11.08 -20.41 -24.28
C ILE A 72 -10.85 -19.56 -23.03
N HIS A 73 -11.00 -18.24 -23.16
CA HIS A 73 -11.00 -17.33 -22.03
C HIS A 73 -12.37 -16.72 -21.85
N VAL A 74 -12.82 -16.64 -20.61
CA VAL A 74 -14.07 -15.96 -20.24
C VAL A 74 -13.69 -14.72 -19.43
N ARG A 75 -14.10 -13.55 -19.92
CA ARG A 75 -13.85 -12.26 -19.27
C ARG A 75 -15.14 -11.52 -19.01
N ARG A 76 -15.22 -10.81 -17.90
CA ARG A 76 -16.31 -9.88 -17.63
C ARG A 76 -16.07 -8.59 -18.38
N GLN A 77 -17.08 -8.09 -19.11
CA GLN A 77 -17.01 -6.79 -19.81
C GLN A 77 -17.28 -5.62 -18.86
N HIS A 78 -18.15 -5.83 -17.86
CA HIS A 78 -18.53 -4.79 -16.90
C HIS A 78 -17.85 -5.04 -15.54
N GLY A 79 -17.17 -4.02 -15.00
CA GLY A 79 -16.53 -4.10 -13.68
C GLY A 79 -15.03 -4.36 -13.67
N GLY A 80 -14.35 -4.23 -14.81
CA GLY A 80 -12.90 -4.37 -14.99
C GLY A 80 -12.48 -5.68 -15.68
N PRO A 81 -11.29 -5.72 -16.27
CA PRO A 81 -10.80 -6.84 -17.09
C PRO A 81 -10.34 -8.01 -16.22
N MET A 82 -11.23 -8.62 -15.48
CA MET A 82 -10.92 -9.81 -14.68
C MET A 82 -11.25 -11.06 -15.49
N ALA A 83 -10.25 -11.91 -15.72
CA ALA A 83 -10.46 -13.23 -16.29
C ALA A 83 -11.24 -14.06 -15.27
N LEU A 84 -12.48 -14.43 -15.61
CA LEU A 84 -13.36 -15.23 -14.76
C LEU A 84 -13.00 -16.71 -14.80
N PHE A 85 -12.58 -17.18 -15.98
CA PHE A 85 -12.34 -18.59 -16.22
C PHE A 85 -11.46 -18.77 -17.47
N ILE A 86 -10.56 -19.74 -17.41
CA ILE A 86 -9.77 -20.20 -18.56
C ILE A 86 -10.13 -21.68 -18.77
N GLY A 87 -10.77 -21.97 -19.88
CA GLY A 87 -11.10 -23.33 -20.31
C GLY A 87 -10.04 -23.89 -21.23
N ARG A 88 -9.58 -25.10 -20.95
CA ARG A 88 -8.54 -25.77 -21.73
C ARG A 88 -8.99 -27.11 -22.24
N THR A 89 -8.26 -27.65 -23.21
CA THR A 89 -8.44 -29.03 -23.69
C THR A 89 -8.62 -29.99 -22.52
N GLY A 90 -9.59 -30.88 -22.61
CA GLY A 90 -9.89 -31.87 -21.59
C GLY A 90 -10.76 -31.37 -20.44
N GLN A 91 -11.38 -30.20 -20.58
CA GLN A 91 -12.29 -29.67 -19.57
C GLN A 91 -13.77 -29.68 -20.03
N MET A 92 -14.63 -29.84 -19.04
CA MET A 92 -16.09 -29.73 -19.18
C MET A 92 -16.54 -28.41 -18.53
N THR A 93 -17.27 -27.57 -19.27
CA THR A 93 -17.68 -26.23 -18.84
C THR A 93 -19.10 -25.88 -19.33
N GLY A 94 -19.48 -24.61 -19.25
CA GLY A 94 -20.83 -24.15 -19.60
C GLY A 94 -21.85 -24.52 -18.55
N LEU A 95 -23.10 -24.69 -19.00
CA LEU A 95 -24.20 -25.17 -18.16
C LEU A 95 -24.04 -26.67 -17.91
N LEU A 96 -24.00 -27.08 -16.66
CA LEU A 96 -23.99 -28.50 -16.29
C LEU A 96 -25.35 -28.91 -15.71
N PRO A 97 -25.75 -30.18 -15.84
CA PRO A 97 -26.92 -30.74 -15.11
C PRO A 97 -26.82 -30.36 -13.62
N PHE A 98 -27.95 -30.11 -12.98
CA PHE A 98 -28.08 -29.67 -11.58
C PHE A 98 -27.56 -28.25 -11.29
N SER A 99 -26.92 -27.56 -12.25
CA SER A 99 -26.52 -26.18 -12.10
C SER A 99 -27.71 -25.23 -12.12
N ARG A 100 -27.64 -24.15 -11.31
CA ARG A 100 -28.62 -23.05 -11.32
C ARG A 100 -28.28 -21.94 -12.31
N MET A 101 -27.25 -22.14 -13.14
CA MET A 101 -26.80 -21.18 -14.11
C MET A 101 -27.90 -20.89 -15.15
N LYS A 102 -28.26 -19.61 -15.31
CA LYS A 102 -29.29 -19.18 -16.30
C LYS A 102 -28.64 -18.39 -17.44
N SER A 103 -27.57 -17.70 -17.19
CA SER A 103 -26.86 -16.86 -18.14
C SER A 103 -25.35 -16.93 -17.92
N TYR A 104 -24.60 -16.59 -18.95
CA TYR A 104 -23.14 -16.51 -18.87
C TYR A 104 -22.70 -15.28 -18.07
N GLY A 105 -21.81 -15.45 -17.10
CA GLY A 105 -21.30 -14.37 -16.25
C GLY A 105 -20.20 -13.52 -16.90
N GLY A 106 -19.83 -13.82 -18.14
CA GLY A 106 -18.82 -13.09 -18.92
C GLY A 106 -18.85 -13.51 -20.37
N GLN A 107 -18.14 -12.78 -21.23
CA GLN A 107 -17.96 -13.10 -22.64
C GLN A 107 -16.85 -14.15 -22.80
N GLY A 108 -17.14 -15.21 -23.55
CA GLY A 108 -16.19 -16.28 -23.88
C GLY A 108 -15.65 -16.12 -25.29
N PHE A 109 -14.35 -16.24 -25.44
CA PHE A 109 -13.67 -16.16 -26.74
C PHE A 109 -12.54 -17.18 -26.84
N ALA A 110 -12.30 -17.65 -28.06
CA ALA A 110 -11.26 -18.59 -28.39
C ALA A 110 -9.89 -17.90 -28.40
N ILE A 111 -8.92 -18.46 -27.69
CA ILE A 111 -7.51 -17.98 -27.74
C ILE A 111 -6.73 -18.70 -28.84
N SER A 112 -7.07 -19.95 -29.07
CA SER A 112 -6.53 -20.77 -30.13
C SER A 112 -7.66 -21.34 -31.00
N SER A 113 -7.38 -22.10 -32.03
CA SER A 113 -8.40 -22.92 -32.68
C SER A 113 -9.03 -23.87 -31.65
N VAL A 114 -10.35 -23.81 -31.52
CA VAL A 114 -11.14 -24.60 -30.57
C VAL A 114 -11.94 -25.64 -31.34
N TRP A 115 -11.86 -26.87 -30.87
CA TRP A 115 -12.75 -27.98 -31.26
C TRP A 115 -13.48 -28.44 -30.01
N GLY A 116 -14.79 -28.51 -30.09
CA GLY A 116 -15.61 -28.83 -28.93
C GLY A 116 -16.91 -29.52 -29.28
N LEU A 117 -17.55 -30.05 -28.24
CA LEU A 117 -18.88 -30.67 -28.34
C LEU A 117 -19.83 -29.95 -27.38
N LEU A 118 -20.96 -29.56 -27.89
CA LEU A 118 -22.06 -28.93 -27.13
C LEU A 118 -23.18 -29.94 -26.89
N ILE A 119 -23.64 -30.07 -25.66
CA ILE A 119 -24.83 -30.84 -25.30
C ILE A 119 -25.88 -29.85 -24.78
N HIS A 120 -26.99 -29.74 -25.52
CA HIS A 120 -28.05 -28.81 -25.15
C HIS A 120 -28.81 -29.30 -23.91
N ARG A 121 -29.26 -28.38 -23.08
CA ARG A 121 -29.96 -28.66 -21.81
C ARG A 121 -31.18 -29.57 -21.93
N SER A 122 -31.86 -29.57 -23.08
CA SER A 122 -33.01 -30.46 -23.32
C SER A 122 -32.64 -31.94 -23.34
N LEU A 123 -31.37 -32.27 -23.57
CA LEU A 123 -30.83 -33.63 -23.60
C LEU A 123 -30.34 -34.11 -22.24
N PHE A 124 -30.35 -33.25 -21.19
CA PHE A 124 -29.74 -33.61 -19.90
C PHE A 124 -30.45 -34.78 -19.22
N ASP A 125 -31.76 -34.81 -19.24
CA ASP A 125 -32.53 -35.90 -18.63
C ASP A 125 -32.29 -37.24 -19.37
N GLU A 126 -32.26 -37.22 -20.71
CA GLU A 126 -31.95 -38.36 -21.53
C GLU A 126 -30.50 -38.84 -21.32
N MET A 127 -29.52 -37.91 -21.28
CA MET A 127 -28.13 -38.20 -21.00
C MET A 127 -27.95 -38.88 -19.63
N LEU A 128 -28.62 -38.38 -18.59
CA LEU A 128 -28.53 -38.93 -17.24
C LEU A 128 -29.16 -40.33 -17.12
N GLN A 129 -30.16 -40.64 -17.97
CA GLN A 129 -30.77 -41.97 -18.08
C GLN A 129 -29.88 -42.94 -18.88
N ALA A 130 -29.31 -42.47 -19.99
CA ALA A 130 -28.46 -43.27 -20.85
C ALA A 130 -27.09 -43.57 -20.21
N ILE A 131 -26.55 -42.63 -19.41
CA ILE A 131 -25.23 -42.71 -18.79
C ILE A 131 -25.38 -42.64 -17.27
N PRO A 132 -25.60 -43.76 -16.55
CA PRO A 132 -25.90 -43.72 -15.11
C PRO A 132 -24.81 -43.11 -14.24
N SER A 133 -23.55 -43.22 -14.64
CA SER A 133 -22.40 -42.61 -13.91
C SER A 133 -22.27 -41.10 -14.11
N MET A 134 -22.99 -40.51 -15.07
CA MET A 134 -22.91 -39.10 -15.42
C MET A 134 -23.30 -38.17 -14.25
N ALA A 135 -24.38 -38.53 -13.53
CA ALA A 135 -24.84 -37.74 -12.40
C ALA A 135 -23.75 -37.51 -11.35
N GLN A 136 -23.05 -38.56 -10.94
CA GLN A 136 -21.94 -38.48 -9.98
C GLN A 136 -20.80 -37.64 -10.53
N ARG A 137 -20.41 -37.83 -11.79
CA ARG A 137 -19.30 -37.09 -12.44
C ARG A 137 -19.60 -35.59 -12.54
N VAL A 138 -20.83 -35.25 -12.92
CA VAL A 138 -21.28 -33.85 -12.98
C VAL A 138 -21.28 -33.20 -11.60
N VAL A 139 -21.81 -33.88 -10.57
CA VAL A 139 -21.81 -33.37 -9.19
C VAL A 139 -20.39 -33.16 -8.69
N SER A 140 -19.48 -34.09 -8.93
CA SER A 140 -18.06 -33.94 -8.59
C SER A 140 -17.46 -32.71 -9.27
N SER A 141 -17.69 -32.52 -10.57
CA SER A 141 -17.22 -31.35 -11.32
C SER A 141 -17.78 -30.03 -10.79
N LEU A 142 -19.07 -30.01 -10.38
CA LEU A 142 -19.66 -28.82 -9.76
C LEU A 142 -19.02 -28.49 -8.43
N LEU A 143 -18.75 -29.50 -7.59
CA LEU A 143 -18.06 -29.32 -6.31
C LEU A 143 -16.63 -28.81 -6.50
N ASP A 144 -15.91 -29.35 -7.46
CA ASP A 144 -14.54 -28.90 -7.76
C ASP A 144 -14.51 -27.46 -8.28
N ARG A 145 -15.51 -27.08 -9.09
CA ARG A 145 -15.67 -25.69 -9.53
C ARG A 145 -15.95 -24.74 -8.37
N VAL A 146 -16.82 -25.12 -7.43
CA VAL A 146 -17.09 -24.31 -6.23
C VAL A 146 -15.82 -24.15 -5.39
N ARG A 147 -15.10 -25.26 -5.16
CA ARG A 147 -13.82 -25.23 -4.41
C ARG A 147 -12.82 -24.29 -5.05
N GLU A 148 -12.66 -24.34 -6.37
CA GLU A 148 -11.71 -23.49 -7.09
C GLU A 148 -12.09 -22.01 -7.03
N VAL A 149 -13.37 -21.67 -7.19
CA VAL A 149 -13.86 -20.29 -7.03
C VAL A 149 -13.58 -19.79 -5.62
N THR A 150 -13.93 -20.57 -4.59
CA THR A 150 -13.68 -20.19 -3.20
C THR A 150 -12.19 -20.00 -2.92
N ARG A 151 -11.33 -20.84 -3.50
CA ARG A 151 -9.86 -20.72 -3.37
C ARG A 151 -9.35 -19.42 -3.99
N ILE A 152 -9.84 -19.07 -5.18
CA ILE A 152 -9.46 -17.82 -5.86
C ILE A 152 -9.90 -16.58 -5.06
N GLU A 153 -11.15 -16.60 -4.56
CA GLU A 153 -11.68 -15.52 -3.72
C GLU A 153 -10.85 -15.32 -2.44
N GLN A 154 -10.54 -16.40 -1.72
CA GLN A 154 -9.69 -16.34 -0.53
C GLN A 154 -8.28 -15.81 -0.83
N GLN A 155 -7.70 -16.18 -1.98
CA GLN A 155 -6.41 -15.63 -2.39
C GLN A 155 -6.49 -14.14 -2.69
N ALA A 156 -7.54 -13.69 -3.38
CA ALA A 156 -7.75 -12.27 -3.67
C ALA A 156 -7.95 -11.44 -2.39
N GLU A 157 -8.71 -11.96 -1.43
CA GLU A 157 -8.88 -11.32 -0.12
C GLU A 157 -7.56 -11.20 0.65
N LYS A 158 -6.76 -12.28 0.69
CA LYS A 158 -5.43 -12.26 1.33
C LYS A 158 -4.50 -11.24 0.69
N LEU A 159 -4.45 -11.17 -0.65
CA LEU A 159 -3.64 -10.18 -1.37
C LEU A 159 -4.10 -8.74 -1.09
N THR A 160 -5.41 -8.53 -1.03
CA THR A 160 -5.99 -7.22 -0.67
C THR A 160 -5.65 -6.82 0.76
N ALA A 161 -5.74 -7.74 1.71
CA ALA A 161 -5.37 -7.51 3.11
C ALA A 161 -3.87 -7.21 3.25
N LEU A 162 -3.00 -7.97 2.57
CA LEU A 162 -1.55 -7.73 2.53
C LEU A 162 -1.21 -6.36 1.92
N GLY A 163 -1.89 -5.97 0.84
CA GLY A 163 -1.72 -4.65 0.22
C GLY A 163 -2.07 -3.50 1.17
N LYS A 164 -3.17 -3.62 1.92
CA LYS A 164 -3.55 -2.64 2.95
C LYS A 164 -2.53 -2.58 4.08
N LEU A 165 -2.07 -3.72 4.58
CA LEU A 165 -1.04 -3.80 5.63
C LEU A 165 0.28 -3.18 5.16
N ALA A 166 0.74 -3.49 3.94
CA ALA A 166 1.95 -2.91 3.38
C ALA A 166 1.86 -1.39 3.24
N GLY A 167 0.70 -0.85 2.81
CA GLY A 167 0.43 0.58 2.77
C GLY A 167 0.53 1.25 4.15
N ASN A 168 -0.11 0.66 5.16
CA ASN A 168 -0.07 1.17 6.54
C ASN A 168 1.35 1.12 7.12
N LEU A 169 2.07 0.01 6.94
CA LEU A 169 3.46 -0.13 7.38
C LEU A 169 4.38 0.89 6.71
N ALA A 170 4.20 1.14 5.41
CA ALA A 170 4.96 2.17 4.71
C ALA A 170 4.75 3.56 5.33
N HIS A 171 3.51 3.92 5.67
CA HIS A 171 3.20 5.17 6.37
C HIS A 171 3.81 5.22 7.78
N GLU A 172 3.69 4.14 8.55
CA GLU A 172 4.24 4.05 9.90
C GLU A 172 5.78 4.07 9.92
N LEU A 173 6.45 3.51 8.91
CA LEU A 173 7.91 3.58 8.78
C LEU A 173 8.39 4.94 8.27
N ASN A 174 7.64 5.58 7.39
CA ASN A 174 8.00 6.91 6.88
C ASN A 174 7.90 8.00 7.96
N ASN A 175 7.00 7.87 8.92
CA ASN A 175 6.84 8.83 10.01
C ASN A 175 8.11 8.97 10.88
N PRO A 176 8.67 7.89 11.49
CA PRO A 176 9.89 7.98 12.27
C PRO A 176 11.12 8.32 11.40
N ALA A 177 11.18 7.83 10.14
CA ALA A 177 12.26 8.18 9.23
C ALA A 177 12.29 9.68 8.92
N SER A 178 11.13 10.29 8.65
CA SER A 178 11.01 11.73 8.42
C SER A 178 11.29 12.53 9.68
N ALA A 179 10.92 12.05 10.85
CA ALA A 179 11.24 12.68 12.13
C ALA A 179 12.77 12.65 12.39
N ALA A 180 13.40 11.49 12.17
CA ALA A 180 14.85 11.35 12.31
C ALA A 180 15.62 12.26 11.32
N GLN A 181 15.15 12.36 10.08
CA GLN A 181 15.75 13.24 9.08
C GLN A 181 15.64 14.71 9.49
N ARG A 182 14.47 15.15 9.98
CA ARG A 182 14.31 16.53 10.49
C ARG A 182 15.22 16.80 11.68
N ALA A 183 15.29 15.89 12.66
CA ALA A 183 16.17 16.02 13.81
C ALA A 183 17.64 16.11 13.39
N ALA A 184 18.10 15.26 12.45
CA ALA A 184 19.47 15.32 11.92
C ALA A 184 19.76 16.66 11.22
N SER A 185 18.82 17.16 10.40
CA SER A 185 18.95 18.47 9.75
C SER A 185 19.06 19.60 10.77
N SER A 186 18.22 19.59 11.80
CA SER A 186 18.28 20.59 12.89
C SER A 186 19.62 20.56 13.64
N VAL A 187 20.17 19.38 13.90
CA VAL A 187 21.50 19.24 14.51
C VAL A 187 22.59 19.82 13.61
N ILE A 188 22.55 19.56 12.31
CA ILE A 188 23.51 20.10 11.35
C ILE A 188 23.44 21.64 11.32
N GLU A 189 22.22 22.19 11.25
CA GLU A 189 21.99 23.64 11.28
C GLU A 189 22.51 24.28 12.57
N ALA A 190 22.25 23.65 13.73
CA ALA A 190 22.76 24.10 15.04
C ALA A 190 24.28 24.08 15.09
N LEU A 191 24.95 23.03 14.58
CA LEU A 191 26.40 22.94 14.50
C LEU A 191 27.00 24.01 13.58
N GLN A 192 26.38 24.29 12.44
CA GLN A 192 26.83 25.34 11.52
C GLN A 192 26.70 26.73 12.14
N ALA A 193 25.58 27.02 12.79
CA ALA A 193 25.36 28.27 13.52
C ALA A 193 26.37 28.45 14.63
N ASN A 194 26.64 27.39 15.40
CA ASN A 194 27.62 27.39 16.47
C ASN A 194 29.05 27.66 15.96
N ARG A 195 29.42 27.01 14.84
CA ARG A 195 30.73 27.25 14.19
C ARG A 195 30.87 28.70 13.74
N SER A 196 29.86 29.31 13.13
CA SER A 196 29.86 30.72 12.72
C SER A 196 30.01 31.66 13.93
N ASN A 197 29.32 31.34 15.02
CA ASN A 197 29.36 32.13 16.23
C ASN A 197 30.79 32.13 16.89
N ARG A 198 31.45 30.95 16.95
CA ARG A 198 32.82 30.86 17.47
C ARG A 198 33.83 31.75 16.73
N PHE A 199 33.72 31.88 15.41
CA PHE A 199 34.60 32.76 14.62
C PHE A 199 34.43 34.25 14.98
N LYS A 200 33.25 34.66 15.41
CA LYS A 200 32.98 36.04 15.80
C LYS A 200 33.46 36.34 17.21
N LEU A 201 33.37 35.38 18.14
CA LEU A 201 33.93 35.52 19.50
C LEU A 201 35.47 35.64 19.50
N VAL A 202 36.16 34.96 18.58
CA VAL A 202 37.62 35.06 18.44
C VAL A 202 38.07 36.48 18.10
N ASN A 203 37.20 37.30 17.48
CA ASN A 203 37.53 38.69 17.15
C ASN A 203 37.43 39.67 18.35
N LEU A 204 36.92 39.22 19.51
CA LEU A 204 36.78 40.05 20.71
C LEU A 204 38.10 40.21 21.50
N CYS A 205 39.16 39.52 21.10
CA CYS A 205 40.50 39.59 21.75
C CYS A 205 40.45 39.41 23.28
N LEU A 206 39.62 38.50 23.78
CA LEU A 206 39.43 38.23 25.20
C LEU A 206 40.67 37.61 25.84
N SER A 207 40.96 37.96 27.10
CA SER A 207 42.01 37.31 27.88
C SER A 207 41.61 35.87 28.26
N PRO A 208 42.59 34.97 28.55
CA PRO A 208 42.28 33.61 29.01
C PRO A 208 41.42 33.60 30.29
N GLU A 209 41.58 34.56 31.17
CA GLU A 209 40.80 34.72 32.41
C GLU A 209 39.36 35.11 32.10
N GLN A 210 39.14 36.01 31.15
CA GLN A 210 37.81 36.39 30.68
C GLN A 210 37.08 35.23 30.02
N ILE A 211 37.77 34.46 29.18
CA ILE A 211 37.20 33.26 28.53
C ILE A 211 36.74 32.26 29.59
N SER A 212 37.61 31.94 30.57
CA SER A 212 37.26 30.99 31.63
C SER A 212 36.10 31.48 32.50
N ALA A 213 36.02 32.80 32.78
CA ALA A 213 34.91 33.39 33.54
C ALA A 213 33.57 33.33 32.76
N ILE A 214 33.60 33.56 31.44
CA ILE A 214 32.42 33.43 30.57
C ILE A 214 31.93 31.96 30.54
N GLU A 215 32.84 31.01 30.33
CA GLU A 215 32.49 29.57 30.32
C GLU A 215 31.85 29.15 31.65
N ALA A 216 32.41 29.58 32.79
CA ALA A 216 31.84 29.31 34.11
C ALA A 216 30.44 29.93 34.31
N TRP A 217 30.24 31.16 33.81
CA TRP A 217 28.96 31.83 33.84
C TRP A 217 27.91 31.10 32.93
N GLU A 218 28.27 30.73 31.73
CA GLU A 218 27.43 29.99 30.80
C GLU A 218 27.02 28.62 31.40
N GLU A 219 27.99 27.88 31.96
CA GLU A 219 27.71 26.58 32.61
C GLU A 219 26.76 26.72 33.81
N LYS A 220 26.93 27.78 34.63
CA LYS A 220 26.02 28.12 35.72
C LYS A 220 24.57 28.33 35.23
N ILE A 221 24.40 29.07 34.12
CA ILE A 221 23.08 29.35 33.54
C ILE A 221 22.46 28.07 32.95
N LEU A 222 23.22 27.32 32.16
CA LEU A 222 22.73 26.07 31.54
C LEU A 222 22.35 25.03 32.58
N THR A 223 23.10 24.88 33.65
CA THR A 223 22.78 23.95 34.74
C THR A 223 21.51 24.36 35.49
N ARG A 224 21.24 25.66 35.62
CA ARG A 224 20.01 26.18 36.24
C ARG A 224 18.78 25.97 35.38
N ALA A 225 18.93 25.99 34.05
CA ALA A 225 17.85 25.88 33.10
C ALA A 225 17.25 24.48 33.01
N ILE A 226 18.00 23.41 33.24
CA ILE A 226 17.55 22.02 33.14
C ILE A 226 16.30 21.72 34.00
N PRO A 227 16.25 22.10 35.29
CA PRO A 227 15.07 21.91 36.13
C PRO A 227 13.86 22.76 35.72
N LEU A 228 14.08 23.95 35.16
CA LEU A 228 13.00 24.82 34.67
C LEU A 228 12.27 24.25 33.44
N ALA A 229 13.00 23.63 32.52
CA ALA A 229 12.45 22.99 31.33
C ALA A 229 11.64 21.73 31.69
N ALA A 230 12.00 21.04 32.75
CA ALA A 230 11.31 19.85 33.26
C ALA A 230 10.02 20.18 34.04
N ALA A 231 9.85 21.41 34.51
CA ALA A 231 8.76 21.83 35.40
C ALA A 231 7.44 22.22 34.73
N GLY A 232 7.29 22.05 33.41
CA GLY A 232 6.05 22.20 32.62
C GLY A 232 5.02 23.22 33.14
N SER A 233 4.55 24.09 32.31
CA SER A 233 3.41 25.02 32.44
C SER A 233 2.67 25.06 33.78
N GLY A 234 3.09 25.90 34.71
CA GLY A 234 2.45 26.17 36.00
C GLY A 234 2.51 27.66 36.33
N PRO A 235 2.16 28.12 37.55
CA PRO A 235 1.90 29.53 37.95
C PRO A 235 3.07 30.53 37.78
N HIS A 236 4.10 30.17 37.07
CA HIS A 236 5.32 30.97 36.84
C HIS A 236 5.23 31.96 35.66
N ALA A 237 4.07 32.07 34.99
CA ALA A 237 3.91 32.98 33.85
C ALA A 237 4.16 34.45 34.21
N LEU A 238 3.74 34.89 35.42
CA LEU A 238 3.94 36.25 35.90
C LEU A 238 5.43 36.51 36.21
N ASP A 239 6.12 35.54 36.83
CA ASP A 239 7.56 35.63 37.11
C ASP A 239 8.38 35.64 35.82
N TYR A 240 7.94 34.92 34.82
CA TYR A 240 8.58 34.96 33.50
C TYR A 240 8.47 36.32 32.85
N ILE A 241 7.27 36.90 32.80
CA ILE A 241 7.01 38.23 32.20
C ILE A 241 7.83 39.30 32.90
N ALA A 242 7.81 39.33 34.23
CA ALA A 242 8.58 40.29 35.03
C ALA A 242 10.09 40.15 34.78
N ARG A 243 10.59 38.92 34.65
CA ARG A 243 12.02 38.64 34.35
C ARG A 243 12.36 39.11 32.94
N GLU A 244 11.54 38.78 31.93
CA GLU A 244 11.73 39.22 30.56
C GLU A 244 11.80 40.76 30.46
N GLU A 245 10.89 41.45 31.14
CA GLU A 245 10.82 42.92 31.12
C GLU A 245 12.06 43.55 31.80
N SER A 246 12.52 42.96 32.92
CA SER A 246 13.75 43.39 33.62
C SER A 246 14.99 43.16 32.74
N LEU A 247 15.09 42.00 32.08
CA LEU A 247 16.18 41.70 31.15
C LEU A 247 16.18 42.63 29.93
N ARG A 248 15.01 42.97 29.40
CA ARG A 248 14.85 43.88 28.30
C ARG A 248 15.35 45.29 28.64
N ALA A 249 15.04 45.76 29.84
CA ALA A 249 15.56 47.04 30.33
C ALA A 249 17.09 47.00 30.49
N ALA A 250 17.66 45.98 31.12
CA ALA A 250 19.10 45.81 31.31
C ALA A 250 19.88 45.71 29.98
N LEU A 251 19.40 44.89 29.04
CA LEU A 251 20.01 44.71 27.71
C LEU A 251 19.96 46.02 26.88
N SER A 252 18.86 46.78 27.00
CA SER A 252 18.75 48.10 26.34
C SER A 252 19.74 49.09 26.93
N ALA A 253 19.96 49.11 28.25
CA ALA A 253 20.89 49.99 28.93
C ALA A 253 22.37 49.79 28.50
N ILE A 254 22.76 48.58 28.12
CA ILE A 254 24.10 48.27 27.62
C ILE A 254 24.20 48.37 26.08
N GLY A 255 23.16 48.82 25.39
CA GLY A 255 23.17 49.06 23.96
C GLY A 255 23.11 47.81 23.09
N CYS A 256 22.58 46.69 23.60
CA CYS A 256 22.38 45.48 22.79
C CYS A 256 21.44 45.76 21.62
N GLN A 257 21.80 45.23 20.45
CA GLN A 257 20.87 45.11 19.33
C GLN A 257 20.00 43.84 19.52
N ASP A 258 18.84 43.83 18.91
CA ASP A 258 17.94 42.67 18.92
C ASP A 258 17.41 42.25 20.33
N VAL A 259 17.28 43.24 21.24
CA VAL A 259 16.84 43.04 22.63
C VAL A 259 15.50 42.25 22.69
N TRP A 260 14.60 42.49 21.73
CA TRP A 260 13.29 41.79 21.62
C TRP A 260 13.39 40.29 21.34
N GLU A 261 14.50 39.87 20.70
CA GLU A 261 14.77 38.45 20.47
C GLU A 261 15.58 37.84 21.63
N MET A 262 16.50 38.61 22.24
CA MET A 262 17.41 38.10 23.27
C MET A 262 16.71 37.94 24.63
N ALA A 263 15.93 38.93 25.06
CA ALA A 263 15.32 38.92 26.40
C ALA A 263 14.42 37.71 26.66
N PRO A 264 13.51 37.29 25.73
CA PRO A 264 12.72 36.08 25.91
C PRO A 264 13.59 34.82 26.04
N GLN A 265 14.64 34.69 25.22
CA GLN A 265 15.52 33.51 25.23
C GLN A 265 16.29 33.38 26.53
N LEU A 266 16.82 34.49 27.03
CA LEU A 266 17.54 34.52 28.32
C LEU A 266 16.58 34.31 29.50
N ALA A 267 15.37 34.90 29.46
CA ALA A 267 14.36 34.72 30.50
C ALA A 267 13.93 33.26 30.64
N GLU A 268 13.76 32.56 29.51
CA GLU A 268 13.42 31.14 29.45
C GLU A 268 14.50 30.24 30.06
N GLN A 269 15.76 30.66 30.02
CA GLN A 269 16.88 29.95 30.64
C GLN A 269 17.06 30.33 32.12
N GLY A 270 16.16 31.17 32.65
CA GLY A 270 16.20 31.59 34.04
C GLY A 270 17.28 32.62 34.33
N VAL A 271 17.82 33.31 33.32
CA VAL A 271 18.75 34.45 33.49
C VAL A 271 18.00 35.59 34.14
N THR A 272 18.65 36.27 35.08
CA THR A 272 18.12 37.43 35.77
C THR A 272 18.94 38.67 35.47
N ALA A 273 18.46 39.86 35.82
CA ALA A 273 19.21 41.10 35.67
C ALA A 273 20.53 41.03 36.49
N ALA A 274 20.51 40.42 37.67
CA ALA A 274 21.74 40.23 38.50
C ALA A 274 22.78 39.33 37.80
N ASP A 275 22.37 38.33 37.05
CA ASP A 275 23.28 37.51 36.23
C ASP A 275 23.88 38.33 35.08
N LEU A 276 23.15 39.29 34.50
CA LEU A 276 23.69 40.22 33.52
C LEU A 276 24.69 41.18 34.14
N ASP A 277 24.42 41.73 35.33
CA ASP A 277 25.35 42.59 36.04
C ASP A 277 26.65 41.85 36.36
N GLU A 278 26.57 40.56 36.79
CA GLU A 278 27.76 39.71 36.97
C GLU A 278 28.53 39.55 35.66
N TYR A 279 27.84 39.34 34.54
CA TYR A 279 28.46 39.21 33.21
C TYR A 279 29.16 40.48 32.77
N LEU A 280 28.59 41.66 33.07
CA LEU A 280 29.17 42.96 32.79
C LEU A 280 30.44 43.24 33.63
N THR A 281 30.62 42.58 34.77
CA THR A 281 31.86 42.68 35.53
C THR A 281 33.01 41.87 34.89
N ILE A 282 32.66 40.85 34.08
CA ILE A 282 33.66 40.04 33.35
C ILE A 282 34.10 40.76 32.08
N LEU A 283 33.12 41.36 31.38
CA LEU A 283 33.31 42.05 30.10
C LEU A 283 32.80 43.48 30.18
N GLY A 284 33.48 44.41 29.55
CA GLY A 284 32.96 45.76 29.36
C GLY A 284 31.63 45.77 28.57
N PRO A 285 30.86 46.88 28.60
CA PRO A 285 29.52 46.92 27.98
C PRO A 285 29.50 46.56 26.49
N GLU A 286 30.52 46.97 25.73
CA GLU A 286 30.63 46.72 24.29
C GLU A 286 30.88 45.23 24.00
N GLU A 287 31.86 44.61 24.66
CA GLU A 287 32.19 43.21 24.52
C GLU A 287 31.05 42.31 25.04
N ALA A 288 30.42 42.68 26.16
CA ALA A 288 29.30 41.97 26.74
C ALA A 288 28.09 41.98 25.79
N SER A 289 27.79 43.11 25.15
CA SER A 289 26.68 43.20 24.16
C SER A 289 26.86 42.22 23.01
N VAL A 290 28.06 42.13 22.45
CA VAL A 290 28.40 41.20 21.35
C VAL A 290 28.35 39.76 21.83
N SER A 291 28.99 39.45 22.97
CA SER A 291 29.06 38.08 23.50
C SER A 291 27.69 37.53 23.90
N LEU A 292 26.83 38.31 24.55
CA LEU A 292 25.45 37.93 24.90
C LEU A 292 24.57 37.65 23.69
N GLN A 293 24.76 38.36 22.57
CA GLN A 293 24.07 38.06 21.32
C GLN A 293 24.44 36.65 20.83
N PHE A 294 25.69 36.22 20.97
CA PHE A 294 26.12 34.88 20.62
C PHE A 294 25.54 33.83 21.55
N PHE A 295 25.55 34.09 22.85
CA PHE A 295 24.99 33.20 23.83
C PHE A 295 23.50 33.02 23.62
N ALA A 296 22.73 34.10 23.40
CA ALA A 296 21.31 34.02 23.07
C ALA A 296 21.00 33.19 21.78
N ARG A 297 21.84 33.39 20.74
CA ARG A 297 21.73 32.61 19.49
C ARG A 297 22.08 31.13 19.69
N TYR A 298 23.09 30.85 20.52
CA TYR A 298 23.45 29.49 20.92
C TYR A 298 22.27 28.79 21.63
N LEU A 299 21.65 29.46 22.60
CA LEU A 299 20.48 28.94 23.30
C LEU A 299 19.30 28.65 22.36
N ARG A 300 19.10 29.51 21.36
CA ARG A 300 18.08 29.26 20.32
C ARG A 300 18.38 28.04 19.47
N SER A 301 19.64 27.84 19.08
CA SER A 301 20.03 26.70 18.23
C SER A 301 19.95 25.35 18.94
N THR A 302 20.29 25.32 20.25
CA THR A 302 20.22 24.09 21.05
C THR A 302 18.81 23.65 21.38
N ARG A 303 17.81 24.53 21.26
CA ARG A 303 16.41 24.24 21.54
C ARG A 303 15.64 23.76 20.30
N ALA A 304 16.11 24.08 19.11
CA ALA A 304 15.52 23.66 17.85
C ALA A 304 15.99 22.25 17.42
N ALA A 305 16.96 21.68 18.11
CA ALA A 305 17.51 20.34 17.91
C ALA A 305 16.88 19.34 18.90
#